data_0e8f59cbe6b6c25ecce353d443c3b413
#
_entry.id   0e8f59cbe6b6c25ecce353d443c3b413
#
_cell.length_a   1.000
_cell.length_b   1.000
_cell.length_c   1.000
_cell.angle_alpha   90.00
_cell.angle_beta   90.00
_cell.angle_gamma   90.00
#
_symmetry.space_group_name_H-M   'P 1'
#
loop_
_entity.id
_entity.type
_entity.pdbx_description
1 polymer ?
#
loop_
_entity_poly.entity_id
_entity_poly.type
_entity_poly.pdbx_seq_one_letter_code
_entity_poly.pdbx_strand_id
1 'polypeptide(L)' 'MTTESLSHSELKAAGWACIHLDGSTVEQARRHESYFEFFETAHIRNRYAIFSVPKGYDFFFYNEADATEFALRWA' A
#
# COMPACT_ATOMS: atom_id res chain seq x y z
N MET A 1 -1.80 11.89 -17.21
CA MET A 1 -1.35 11.50 -16.78
C MET A 1 -1.17 11.29 -15.83
N THR A 2 -0.60 11.49 -15.50
CA THR A 2 -0.78 10.84 -14.67
C THR A 2 -0.19 11.05 -13.46
N THR A 3 -0.91 11.33 -12.59
CA THR A 3 -0.52 11.59 -11.29
C THR A 3 0.13 10.46 -10.65
N GLU A 4 -0.20 9.37 -11.16
CA GLU A 4 0.32 8.19 -10.61
C GLU A 4 1.76 8.01 -10.88
N SER A 5 2.35 8.92 -11.57
CA SER A 5 3.75 8.78 -11.83
C SER A 5 4.64 9.26 -10.69
N LEU A 6 4.10 9.56 -9.54
CA LEU A 6 4.93 9.88 -8.39
C LEU A 6 5.81 8.70 -8.04
N SER A 7 7.09 8.97 -7.81
CA SER A 7 8.04 7.93 -7.50
C SER A 7 8.03 7.61 -6.02
N HIS A 8 8.70 6.51 -5.66
CA HIS A 8 8.85 6.09 -4.28
C HIS A 8 9.37 7.23 -3.40
N SER A 9 10.43 7.88 -3.84
CA SER A 9 11.03 8.94 -3.03
C SER A 9 10.14 10.18 -2.98
N GLU A 10 9.38 10.43 -4.02
CA GLU A 10 8.46 11.56 -4.01
C GLU A 10 7.32 11.36 -3.02
N LEU A 11 6.80 10.15 -2.93
CA LEU A 11 5.76 9.86 -1.97
C LEU A 11 6.28 9.94 -0.55
N LYS A 12 7.51 9.47 -0.34
CA LYS A 12 8.14 9.57 0.95
C LYS A 12 8.32 11.02 1.36
N ALA A 13 8.77 11.85 0.43
CA ALA A 13 8.96 13.26 0.70
C ALA A 13 7.65 13.98 0.94
N ALA A 14 6.58 13.50 0.33
CA ALA A 14 5.25 14.08 0.52
C ALA A 14 4.60 13.67 1.83
N GLY A 15 5.23 12.75 2.57
CA GLY A 15 4.72 12.37 3.89
C GLY A 15 3.70 11.24 3.88
N TRP A 16 3.60 10.50 2.80
CA TRP A 16 2.69 9.36 2.75
C TRP A 16 3.19 8.28 3.69
N ALA A 17 2.26 7.63 4.36
CA ALA A 17 2.61 6.53 5.26
C ALA A 17 3.05 5.32 4.45
N CYS A 18 4.11 4.66 4.91
CA CYS A 18 4.67 3.52 4.19
C CYS A 18 4.65 2.28 5.06
N ILE A 19 4.11 1.19 4.51
CA ILE A 19 4.10 -0.11 5.16
C ILE A 19 4.86 -1.08 4.26
N HIS A 20 5.87 -1.74 4.80
CA HIS A 20 6.62 -2.73 4.05
C HIS A 20 6.15 -4.14 4.41
N LEU A 21 5.89 -4.95 3.40
CA LEU A 21 5.59 -6.36 3.60
C LEU A 21 6.56 -7.17 2.74
N ASP A 22 7.05 -8.28 3.26
CA ASP A 22 7.89 -9.12 2.45
C ASP A 22 7.05 -9.91 1.45
N GLY A 23 7.73 -10.53 0.47
CA GLY A 23 7.03 -11.15 -0.64
C GLY A 23 6.08 -12.27 -0.22
N SER A 24 6.48 -13.08 0.75
CA SER A 24 5.63 -14.18 1.18
C SER A 24 4.38 -13.70 1.89
N THR A 25 4.51 -12.63 2.68
CA THR A 25 3.36 -12.05 3.36
C THR A 25 2.37 -11.48 2.35
N VAL A 26 2.89 -10.79 1.32
CA VAL A 26 2.02 -10.25 0.29
C VAL A 26 1.29 -11.36 -0.45
N GLU A 27 1.99 -12.45 -0.74
CA GLU A 27 1.34 -13.54 -1.44
C GLU A 27 0.23 -14.16 -0.62
N GLN A 28 0.43 -14.31 0.67
CA GLN A 28 -0.61 -14.82 1.55
C GLN A 28 -1.78 -13.86 1.62
N ALA A 29 -1.50 -12.57 1.73
CA ALA A 29 -2.55 -11.57 1.79
C ALA A 29 -3.39 -11.57 0.53
N ARG A 30 -2.75 -11.73 -0.62
CA ARG A 30 -3.47 -11.73 -1.90
C ARG A 30 -4.41 -12.91 -2.05
N ARG A 31 -4.19 -13.97 -1.32
CA ARG A 31 -5.10 -15.11 -1.33
C ARG A 31 -6.33 -14.84 -0.49
N HIS A 32 -6.28 -13.82 0.34
CA HIS A 32 -7.41 -13.43 1.17
C HIS A 32 -8.33 -12.55 0.36
N GLU A 33 -9.60 -12.89 0.35
CA GLU A 33 -10.57 -12.10 -0.36
C GLU A 33 -10.59 -10.66 0.11
N SER A 34 -10.45 -10.46 1.40
CA SER A 34 -10.51 -9.12 1.97
C SER A 34 -9.35 -8.23 1.55
N TYR A 35 -8.25 -8.80 1.06
CA TYR A 35 -7.15 -8.00 0.56
C TYR A 35 -7.63 -7.13 -0.61
N PHE A 36 -8.32 -7.74 -1.55
CA PHE A 36 -8.81 -7.01 -2.71
C PHE A 36 -9.91 -6.04 -2.32
N GLU A 37 -10.78 -6.47 -1.42
CA GLU A 37 -11.85 -5.60 -0.94
C GLU A 37 -11.29 -4.35 -0.27
N PHE A 38 -10.20 -4.49 0.47
CA PHE A 38 -9.60 -3.36 1.13
C PHE A 38 -9.21 -2.28 0.11
N PHE A 39 -8.58 -2.68 -0.98
CA PHE A 39 -8.13 -1.74 -1.98
C PHE A 39 -9.25 -1.26 -2.91
N GLU A 40 -10.38 -1.94 -2.88
CA GLU A 40 -11.54 -1.52 -3.66
C GLU A 40 -12.42 -0.54 -2.91
N THR A 41 -12.15 -0.33 -1.64
CA THR A 41 -12.94 0.59 -0.84
C THR A 41 -12.79 2.01 -1.39
N ALA A 42 -13.92 2.71 -1.52
CA ALA A 42 -13.93 4.00 -2.20
C ALA A 42 -12.99 5.03 -1.57
N HIS A 43 -12.88 5.06 -0.26
CA HIS A 43 -12.08 6.09 0.38
C HIS A 43 -10.58 5.87 0.22
N ILE A 44 -10.16 4.66 -0.18
CA ILE A 44 -8.73 4.39 -0.31
C ILE A 44 -8.31 4.20 -1.76
N ARG A 45 -9.26 4.02 -2.65
CA ARG A 45 -9.04 3.58 -4.01
C ARG A 45 -7.96 4.32 -4.80
N ASN A 46 -7.93 5.62 -4.70
CA ASN A 46 -6.95 6.43 -5.42
C ASN A 46 -5.94 7.06 -4.49
N ARG A 47 -5.77 6.51 -3.30
CA ARG A 47 -4.93 7.11 -2.29
C ARG A 47 -3.89 6.16 -1.76
N TYR A 48 -3.45 5.25 -2.62
CA TYR A 48 -2.39 4.35 -2.26
C TYR A 48 -1.49 4.10 -3.46
N ALA A 49 -0.29 3.60 -3.20
CA ALA A 49 0.63 3.20 -4.26
C ALA A 49 1.40 1.99 -3.77
N ILE A 50 1.77 1.11 -4.69
CA ILE A 50 2.49 -0.11 -4.35
C ILE A 50 3.75 -0.17 -5.18
N PHE A 51 4.89 -0.38 -4.53
CA PHE A 51 6.16 -0.48 -5.23
C PHE A 51 6.81 -1.82 -4.93
N SER A 52 7.28 -2.48 -5.97
CA SER A 52 8.06 -3.70 -5.82
C SER A 52 9.48 -3.33 -5.41
N VAL A 53 9.98 -3.94 -4.36
CA VAL A 53 11.32 -3.70 -3.87
C VAL A 53 12.01 -5.05 -3.69
N PRO A 54 13.34 -5.09 -3.52
CA PRO A 54 14.07 -6.36 -3.54
C PRO A 54 13.56 -7.43 -2.58
N LYS A 55 13.02 -7.04 -1.44
CA LYS A 55 12.61 -8.02 -0.45
C LYS A 55 11.10 -8.07 -0.27
N GLY A 56 10.34 -7.47 -1.17
CA GLY A 56 8.90 -7.49 -1.03
C GLY A 56 8.26 -6.31 -1.69
N TYR A 57 7.38 -5.65 -0.96
CA TYR A 57 6.63 -4.52 -1.50
C TYR A 57 6.50 -3.43 -0.47
N ASP A 58 6.57 -2.19 -0.91
CA ASP A 58 6.29 -1.03 -0.08
C ASP A 58 4.93 -0.49 -0.47
N PHE A 59 4.05 -0.37 0.52
CA PHE A 59 2.71 0.16 0.30
C PHE A 59 2.64 1.55 0.88
N PHE A 60 2.31 2.52 0.05
CA PHE A 60 2.15 3.91 0.49
C PHE A 60 0.69 4.25 0.57
N PHE A 61 0.31 4.94 1.65
CA PHE A 61 -1.06 5.38 1.84
C PHE A 61 -1.06 6.88 2.09
N TYR A 62 -1.93 7.57 1.39
CA TYR A 62 -2.10 8.99 1.58
C TYR A 62 -2.60 9.27 3.00
N ASN A 63 -3.47 8.41 3.48
CA ASN A 63 -4.11 8.57 4.78
C ASN A 63 -3.48 7.63 5.78
N GLU A 64 -2.97 8.19 6.88
CA GLU A 64 -2.30 7.39 7.88
C GLU A 64 -3.24 6.35 8.51
N ALA A 65 -4.51 6.68 8.64
CA ALA A 65 -5.48 5.74 9.20
C ALA A 65 -5.61 4.50 8.32
N ASP A 66 -5.55 4.70 7.01
CA ASP A 66 -5.62 3.57 6.08
C ASP A 66 -4.39 2.69 6.21
N ALA A 67 -3.21 3.30 6.38
CA ALA A 67 -1.98 2.55 6.57
C ALA A 67 -2.05 1.72 7.84
N THR A 68 -2.59 2.31 8.91
CA THR A 68 -2.70 1.61 10.19
C THR A 68 -3.63 0.41 10.05
N GLU A 69 -4.76 0.60 9.40
CA GLU A 69 -5.69 -0.49 9.22
C GLU A 69 -5.07 -1.61 8.39
N PHE A 70 -4.36 -1.25 7.34
CA PHE A 70 -3.68 -2.23 6.51
C PHE A 70 -2.64 -3.01 7.33
N ALA A 71 -1.87 -2.31 8.13
CA ALA A 71 -0.83 -2.94 8.94
C ALA A 71 -1.43 -3.90 9.97
N LEU A 72 -2.56 -3.53 10.56
CA LEU A 72 -3.22 -4.39 11.52
C LEU A 72 -3.73 -5.68 10.91
N ARG A 73 -3.99 -5.66 9.61
CA ARG A 73 -4.50 -6.84 8.94
C ARG A 73 -3.41 -7.74 8.39
N TRP A 74 -2.35 -7.16 7.88
CA TRP A 74 -1.37 -7.95 7.14
C TRP A 74 0.08 -7.75 7.53
N ALA A 75 0.41 -6.79 8.33
CA ALA A 75 1.79 -6.57 8.71
C ALA A 75 2.16 -7.25 10.04
#